data_504822f7e7713466878f847e4227896c
#
_entry.id   504822f7e7713466878f847e4227896c
#
_cell.length_a   1.000
_cell.length_b   1.000
_cell.length_c   1.000
_cell.angle_alpha   90.00
_cell.angle_beta   90.00
_cell.angle_gamma   90.00
#
_symmetry.space_group_name_H-M   'P 1'
#
loop_
_entity.id
_entity.type
_entity.pdbx_description
1 polymer ?
#
loop_
_entity_poly.entity_id
_entity_poly.type
_entity_poly.pdbx_seq_one_letter_code
_entity_poly.pdbx_strand_id
1 'polypeptide(L)'
;FSSEGNMVIQEGTTVNFVEDYYLKEFAVVNTSNDDFDEFVVFDAPLLYGGEVLKESSIPFKIKVLEFYDNCEPLPRLYRGDESLKGMAKNFYLERKKNEKEFEQNISGIVYEIFDSNSENDGIYIGYLGQPVSQTININDTEYFLFLRRHRTYLPFKINLVDFKKVLHPGTNIAKSYSSDIFLIDTDITRRVLIQMNEPLRHRGYTFYQASFVENENSDTSVLAAVKNHGRLFPYISTIIMCLGLLFHIFVILSKRFKT
;
A
#
# COMPACT_ATOMS: atom_id res chain seq x y z
N PHE A 1 -3.35 5.85 -16.58
CA PHE A 1 -2.00 5.25 -16.78
C PHE A 1 -0.97 5.73 -15.72
N SER A 2 -1.42 6.18 -14.59
CA SER A 2 -0.61 6.49 -13.41
C SER A 2 -0.92 5.45 -12.34
N SER A 3 0.08 4.91 -11.68
CA SER A 3 -0.09 4.14 -10.46
C SER A 3 0.39 5.01 -9.30
N GLU A 4 -0.43 5.11 -8.26
CA GLU A 4 -0.21 5.97 -7.12
C GLU A 4 -0.35 5.16 -5.84
N GLY A 5 0.47 5.47 -4.85
CA GLY A 5 0.41 4.82 -3.57
C GLY A 5 1.26 5.53 -2.54
N ASN A 6 1.24 5.03 -1.33
CA ASN A 6 2.04 5.56 -0.23
C ASN A 6 3.21 4.65 0.11
N MET A 7 4.33 5.27 0.43
CA MET A 7 5.45 4.63 1.08
C MET A 7 5.56 5.19 2.50
N VAL A 8 5.24 4.37 3.49
CA VAL A 8 5.31 4.71 4.91
C VAL A 8 6.64 4.24 5.44
N ILE A 9 7.47 5.16 5.96
CA ILE A 9 8.82 4.85 6.42
C ILE A 9 9.03 5.46 7.79
N GLN A 10 9.36 4.63 8.75
CA GLN A 10 9.78 5.05 10.09
C GLN A 10 11.26 5.42 10.09
N GLU A 11 11.66 6.40 10.89
CA GLU A 11 13.08 6.75 11.05
C GLU A 11 13.95 5.55 11.42
N GLY A 12 15.10 5.45 10.79
CA GLY A 12 16.04 4.34 10.95
C GLY A 12 15.68 3.08 10.16
N THR A 13 14.51 3.01 9.52
CA THR A 13 14.08 1.82 8.76
C THR A 13 14.30 1.96 7.26
N THR A 14 14.29 0.82 6.57
CA THR A 14 14.46 0.75 5.11
C THR A 14 13.27 0.07 4.47
N VAL A 15 12.69 0.69 3.46
CA VAL A 15 11.50 0.19 2.73
C VAL A 15 11.80 0.12 1.24
N ASN A 16 11.28 -0.93 0.58
CA ASN A 16 11.41 -1.15 -0.86
C ASN A 16 10.08 -1.42 -1.56
N PHE A 17 8.97 -0.99 -0.99
CA PHE A 17 7.64 -1.15 -1.58
C PHE A 17 6.79 0.10 -1.41
N VAL A 18 5.77 0.20 -2.26
CA VAL A 18 4.72 1.20 -2.22
C VAL A 18 3.40 0.49 -2.01
N GLU A 19 2.57 0.98 -1.10
CA GLU A 19 1.23 0.48 -0.84
C GLU A 19 0.20 1.22 -1.69
N ASP A 20 -0.59 0.46 -2.45
CA ASP A 20 -1.67 1.02 -3.28
C ASP A 20 -2.78 1.61 -2.42
N TYR A 21 -3.41 2.69 -2.87
CA TYR A 21 -4.53 3.31 -2.13
C TYR A 21 -5.79 2.46 -2.13
N TYR A 22 -6.06 1.77 -3.24
CA TYR A 22 -7.35 1.13 -3.51
C TYR A 22 -7.30 -0.39 -3.39
N LEU A 23 -6.24 -1.00 -3.89
CA LEU A 23 -6.13 -2.44 -3.93
C LEU A 23 -5.73 -3.02 -2.57
N LYS A 24 -6.29 -4.17 -2.27
CA LYS A 24 -6.00 -4.93 -1.06
C LYS A 24 -5.46 -6.30 -1.44
N GLU A 25 -4.72 -6.90 -0.55
CA GLU A 25 -4.21 -8.25 -0.67
C GLU A 25 -4.31 -8.96 0.68
N PHE A 26 -4.54 -10.26 0.64
CA PHE A 26 -4.49 -11.10 1.82
C PHE A 26 -3.13 -11.83 1.84
N ALA A 27 -2.37 -11.60 2.89
CA ALA A 27 -1.04 -12.15 3.04
C ALA A 27 -0.99 -13.23 4.10
N VAL A 28 -0.32 -14.32 3.77
CA VAL A 28 0.08 -15.40 4.66
C VAL A 28 1.61 -15.39 4.73
N VAL A 29 2.15 -15.26 5.92
CA VAL A 29 3.60 -15.18 6.15
C VAL A 29 4.05 -16.37 6.96
N ASN A 30 5.02 -17.09 6.45
CA ASN A 30 5.74 -18.14 7.14
C ASN A 30 7.06 -17.57 7.67
N THR A 31 7.26 -17.59 8.99
CA THR A 31 8.47 -17.08 9.65
C THR A 31 9.37 -18.20 10.18
N SER A 32 9.21 -19.42 9.69
CA SER A 32 10.01 -20.57 10.15
C SER A 32 11.47 -20.53 9.71
N ASN A 33 11.83 -19.69 8.75
CA ASN A 33 13.21 -19.52 8.31
C ASN A 33 13.82 -18.29 9.00
N ASP A 34 14.94 -18.46 9.69
CA ASP A 34 15.63 -17.39 10.43
C ASP A 34 16.23 -16.31 9.51
N ASP A 35 16.47 -16.62 8.23
CA ASP A 35 17.11 -15.71 7.28
C ASP A 35 16.12 -14.87 6.47
N PHE A 36 14.89 -15.37 6.24
CA PHE A 36 13.88 -14.68 5.44
C PHE A 36 12.46 -15.16 5.73
N ASP A 37 11.51 -14.26 5.61
CA ASP A 37 10.08 -14.56 5.67
C ASP A 37 9.58 -14.98 4.27
N GLU A 38 8.80 -16.07 4.22
CA GLU A 38 8.09 -16.47 3.00
C GLU A 38 6.70 -15.87 2.98
N PHE A 39 6.39 -15.16 1.90
CA PHE A 39 5.09 -14.54 1.69
C PHE A 39 4.28 -15.26 0.62
N VAL A 40 3.08 -15.67 0.96
CA VAL A 40 2.04 -16.05 0.00
C VAL A 40 1.01 -14.93 -0.02
N VAL A 41 0.75 -14.36 -1.17
CA VAL A 41 -0.12 -13.20 -1.33
C VAL A 41 -1.25 -13.52 -2.30
N PHE A 42 -2.47 -13.22 -1.89
CA PHE A 42 -3.68 -13.35 -2.70
C PHE A 42 -4.25 -11.98 -3.00
N ASP A 43 -4.31 -11.63 -4.28
CA ASP A 43 -4.74 -10.33 -4.77
C ASP A 43 -6.25 -10.11 -4.60
N ALA A 44 -6.64 -8.83 -4.54
CA ALA A 44 -8.01 -8.40 -4.32
C ALA A 44 -9.09 -9.12 -5.15
N PRO A 45 -8.93 -9.43 -6.44
CA PRO A 45 -9.96 -10.13 -7.20
C PRO A 45 -10.33 -11.51 -6.63
N LEU A 46 -9.39 -12.18 -5.97
CA LEU A 46 -9.60 -13.49 -5.33
C LEU A 46 -10.30 -13.39 -3.96
N LEU A 47 -10.41 -12.19 -3.40
CA LEU A 47 -11.00 -11.96 -2.08
C LEU A 47 -12.52 -11.75 -2.13
N TYR A 48 -13.10 -11.52 -3.32
CA TYR A 48 -14.53 -11.30 -3.48
C TYR A 48 -15.30 -12.62 -3.51
N GLY A 49 -15.58 -13.15 -2.34
CA GLY A 49 -16.61 -14.13 -2.02
C GLY A 49 -16.56 -15.51 -2.68
N GLY A 50 -16.42 -16.54 -1.87
CA GLY A 50 -16.57 -17.94 -2.27
C GLY A 50 -15.35 -18.60 -2.91
N GLU A 51 -14.32 -17.87 -3.21
CA GLU A 51 -13.07 -18.41 -3.74
C GLU A 51 -12.31 -19.20 -2.68
N VAL A 52 -11.71 -20.30 -3.11
CA VAL A 52 -10.79 -21.10 -2.30
C VAL A 52 -9.37 -20.72 -2.67
N LEU A 53 -8.70 -20.04 -1.75
CA LEU A 53 -7.30 -19.69 -1.88
C LEU A 53 -6.44 -20.87 -1.49
N LYS A 54 -5.60 -21.31 -2.40
CA LYS A 54 -4.68 -22.44 -2.19
C LYS A 54 -3.34 -22.15 -2.86
N GLU A 55 -2.28 -22.51 -2.17
CA GLU A 55 -0.93 -22.45 -2.69
C GLU A 55 -0.15 -23.67 -2.15
N SER A 56 0.74 -24.20 -2.96
CA SER A 56 1.50 -25.43 -2.61
C SER A 56 2.45 -25.24 -1.42
N SER A 57 2.85 -24.02 -1.15
CA SER A 57 3.76 -23.66 -0.05
C SER A 57 3.08 -23.57 1.32
N ILE A 58 1.74 -23.57 1.39
CA ILE A 58 0.99 -23.56 2.66
C ILE A 58 0.23 -24.87 2.86
N PRO A 59 0.26 -25.48 4.10
CA PRO A 59 -0.32 -26.79 4.38
C PRO A 59 -1.83 -26.74 4.69
N PHE A 60 -2.52 -25.67 4.34
CA PHE A 60 -3.95 -25.46 4.57
C PHE A 60 -4.58 -24.71 3.40
N LYS A 61 -5.89 -24.69 3.38
CA LYS A 61 -6.68 -23.93 2.40
C LYS A 61 -7.46 -22.84 3.10
N ILE A 62 -7.71 -21.75 2.42
CA ILE A 62 -8.48 -20.63 2.91
C ILE A 62 -9.67 -20.41 2.01
N LYS A 63 -10.88 -20.41 2.56
CA LYS A 63 -12.10 -20.07 1.84
C LYS A 63 -12.55 -18.69 2.28
N VAL A 64 -12.66 -17.77 1.33
CA VAL A 64 -13.22 -16.45 1.61
C VAL A 64 -14.73 -16.59 1.74
N LEU A 65 -15.27 -16.29 2.90
CA LEU A 65 -16.71 -16.32 3.16
C LEU A 65 -17.36 -14.99 2.78
N GLU A 66 -16.77 -13.90 3.26
CA GLU A 66 -17.25 -12.54 2.98
C GLU A 66 -16.07 -11.56 2.89
N PHE A 67 -16.22 -10.58 2.00
CA PHE A 67 -15.30 -9.45 1.90
C PHE A 67 -16.10 -8.14 1.96
N TYR A 68 -15.61 -7.20 2.75
CA TYR A 68 -16.22 -5.89 2.95
C TYR A 68 -15.27 -4.79 2.51
N ASP A 69 -15.73 -3.89 1.65
CA ASP A 69 -14.95 -2.70 1.28
C ASP A 69 -14.84 -1.73 2.47
N ASN A 70 -15.90 -1.69 3.32
CA ASN A 70 -15.92 -0.92 4.55
C ASN A 70 -16.66 -1.70 5.63
N CYS A 71 -16.05 -1.84 6.81
CA CYS A 71 -16.61 -2.55 7.95
C CYS A 71 -16.14 -1.94 9.28
N GLU A 72 -16.82 -2.35 10.34
CA GLU A 72 -16.46 -2.05 11.72
C GLU A 72 -16.36 -3.35 12.54
N PRO A 73 -15.24 -3.59 13.23
CA PRO A 73 -15.13 -4.71 14.15
C PRO A 73 -15.92 -4.41 15.44
N LEU A 74 -16.98 -5.18 15.68
CA LEU A 74 -17.83 -5.03 16.86
C LEU A 74 -17.70 -6.25 17.79
N PRO A 75 -17.78 -6.05 19.11
CA PRO A 75 -17.67 -7.14 20.08
C PRO A 75 -18.87 -8.10 19.99
N ARG A 76 -18.59 -9.42 20.06
CA ARG A 76 -19.65 -10.43 20.15
C ARG A 76 -20.18 -10.54 21.58
N LEU A 77 -21.50 -10.55 21.69
CA LEU A 77 -22.19 -10.79 22.96
C LEU A 77 -22.21 -12.28 23.35
N TYR A 78 -22.27 -13.18 22.35
CA TYR A 78 -22.29 -14.63 22.54
C TYR A 78 -20.99 -15.27 22.02
N ARG A 79 -20.37 -16.13 22.85
CA ARG A 79 -19.03 -16.71 22.59
C ARG A 79 -19.03 -18.25 22.50
N GLY A 80 -20.18 -18.88 22.32
CA GLY A 80 -20.33 -20.34 22.39
C GLY A 80 -20.16 -21.11 21.09
N ASP A 81 -19.74 -20.45 20.01
CA ASP A 81 -19.54 -21.09 18.71
C ASP A 81 -18.09 -21.59 18.58
N GLU A 82 -17.92 -22.92 18.60
CA GLU A 82 -16.60 -23.57 18.52
C GLU A 82 -15.94 -23.46 17.14
N SER A 83 -16.73 -23.16 16.10
CA SER A 83 -16.21 -22.92 14.75
C SER A 83 -15.43 -21.62 14.63
N LEU A 84 -15.67 -20.66 15.53
CA LEU A 84 -15.01 -19.37 15.53
C LEU A 84 -13.62 -19.48 16.17
N LYS A 85 -12.63 -18.94 15.49
CA LYS A 85 -11.22 -18.96 15.92
C LYS A 85 -10.62 -17.56 16.03
N GLY A 86 -9.51 -17.45 16.72
CA GLY A 86 -8.79 -16.19 16.86
C GLY A 86 -9.66 -15.01 17.28
N MET A 87 -9.56 -13.89 16.58
CA MET A 87 -10.35 -12.68 16.85
C MET A 87 -11.85 -12.90 16.64
N ALA A 88 -12.26 -13.82 15.75
CA ALA A 88 -13.67 -14.09 15.47
C ALA A 88 -14.45 -14.59 16.71
N LYS A 89 -13.77 -15.15 17.71
CA LYS A 89 -14.38 -15.51 19.00
C LYS A 89 -14.96 -14.32 19.75
N ASN A 90 -14.31 -13.18 19.65
CA ASN A 90 -14.62 -11.99 20.45
C ASN A 90 -15.27 -10.87 19.62
N PHE A 91 -15.06 -10.87 18.31
CA PHE A 91 -15.51 -9.81 17.41
C PHE A 91 -16.20 -10.39 16.17
N TYR A 92 -17.04 -9.58 15.56
CA TYR A 92 -17.55 -9.80 14.21
C TYR A 92 -17.40 -8.53 13.40
N LEU A 93 -17.41 -8.64 12.07
CA LEU A 93 -17.34 -7.49 11.18
C LEU A 93 -18.75 -7.09 10.79
N GLU A 94 -19.13 -5.84 11.04
CA GLU A 94 -20.38 -5.26 10.58
C GLU A 94 -20.10 -4.45 9.31
N ARG A 95 -20.83 -4.75 8.23
CA ARG A 95 -20.72 -3.99 6.98
C ARG A 95 -21.19 -2.56 7.19
N LYS A 96 -20.38 -1.59 6.76
CA LYS A 96 -20.70 -0.17 6.74
C LYS A 96 -20.88 0.32 5.30
N LYS A 97 -21.56 1.45 5.15
CA LYS A 97 -21.63 2.16 3.88
C LYS A 97 -20.24 2.74 3.58
N ASN A 98 -19.84 2.69 2.30
CA ASN A 98 -18.57 3.29 1.89
C ASN A 98 -18.59 4.81 2.10
N GLU A 99 -17.54 5.32 2.69
CA GLU A 99 -17.29 6.74 2.83
C GLU A 99 -16.94 7.37 1.47
N LYS A 100 -17.12 8.68 1.36
CA LYS A 100 -16.78 9.41 0.13
C LYS A 100 -15.26 9.43 -0.11
N GLU A 101 -14.52 9.55 0.97
CA GLU A 101 -13.07 9.50 0.96
C GLU A 101 -12.65 8.04 1.15
N PHE A 102 -12.16 7.44 0.11
CA PHE A 102 -11.83 6.02 0.06
C PHE A 102 -10.85 5.58 1.16
N GLU A 103 -9.97 6.48 1.56
CA GLU A 103 -8.95 6.24 2.59
C GLU A 103 -9.53 6.00 3.99
N GLN A 104 -10.75 6.45 4.24
CA GLN A 104 -11.46 6.28 5.52
C GLN A 104 -12.13 4.90 5.63
N ASN A 105 -12.23 4.15 4.53
CA ASN A 105 -12.83 2.83 4.55
C ASN A 105 -11.87 1.80 5.15
N ILE A 106 -12.38 1.02 6.09
CA ILE A 106 -11.70 -0.11 6.69
C ILE A 106 -12.20 -1.39 6.02
N SER A 107 -11.41 -1.92 5.09
CA SER A 107 -11.76 -3.19 4.45
C SER A 107 -11.62 -4.36 5.43
N GLY A 108 -12.49 -5.36 5.31
CA GLY A 108 -12.47 -6.53 6.16
C GLY A 108 -12.79 -7.82 5.41
N ILE A 109 -12.35 -8.93 5.97
CA ILE A 109 -12.51 -10.26 5.40
C ILE A 109 -12.94 -11.24 6.49
N VAL A 110 -13.93 -12.09 6.17
CA VAL A 110 -14.29 -13.27 6.93
C VAL A 110 -13.87 -14.48 6.11
N TYR A 111 -13.07 -15.34 6.70
CA TYR A 111 -12.51 -16.48 6.00
C TYR A 111 -12.49 -17.73 6.86
N GLU A 112 -12.55 -18.89 6.25
CA GLU A 112 -12.46 -20.20 6.87
C GLU A 112 -11.13 -20.84 6.50
N ILE A 113 -10.41 -21.33 7.50
CA ILE A 113 -9.24 -22.20 7.31
C ILE A 113 -9.74 -23.64 7.42
N PHE A 114 -9.32 -24.49 6.51
CA PHE A 114 -9.68 -25.90 6.47
C PHE A 114 -8.58 -26.75 5.81
N ASP A 115 -8.68 -28.06 5.98
CA ASP A 115 -7.67 -29.03 5.49
C ASP A 115 -6.28 -28.85 6.15
N SER A 116 -6.20 -28.24 7.34
CA SER A 116 -4.94 -28.08 8.06
C SER A 116 -4.57 -29.33 8.89
N ASN A 117 -5.50 -30.28 9.02
CA ASN A 117 -5.41 -31.44 9.92
C ASN A 117 -5.08 -31.04 11.36
N SER A 118 -5.53 -29.88 11.81
CA SER A 118 -5.29 -29.32 13.12
C SER A 118 -6.55 -28.68 13.72
N GLU A 119 -6.51 -28.38 15.00
CA GLU A 119 -7.57 -27.63 15.69
C GLU A 119 -7.69 -26.16 15.26
N ASN A 120 -6.82 -25.72 14.33
CA ASN A 120 -6.87 -24.39 13.75
C ASN A 120 -7.90 -24.23 12.63
N ASP A 121 -8.52 -25.34 12.16
CA ASP A 121 -9.62 -25.29 11.22
C ASP A 121 -10.80 -24.52 11.83
N GLY A 122 -11.38 -23.57 11.08
CA GLY A 122 -12.48 -22.76 11.54
C GLY A 122 -12.53 -21.37 10.90
N ILE A 123 -13.41 -20.53 11.44
CA ILE A 123 -13.74 -19.21 10.88
C ILE A 123 -12.95 -18.13 11.61
N TYR A 124 -12.31 -17.29 10.82
CA TYR A 124 -11.50 -16.17 11.25
C TYR A 124 -12.00 -14.87 10.65
N ILE A 125 -11.60 -13.76 11.23
CA ILE A 125 -11.79 -12.43 10.68
C ILE A 125 -10.45 -11.69 10.58
N GLY A 126 -10.36 -10.79 9.60
CA GLY A 126 -9.26 -9.85 9.46
C GLY A 126 -9.77 -8.52 8.93
N TYR A 127 -9.14 -7.42 9.29
CA TYR A 127 -9.47 -6.10 8.75
C TYR A 127 -8.22 -5.24 8.59
N LEU A 128 -8.31 -4.27 7.71
CA LEU A 128 -7.20 -3.37 7.41
C LEU A 128 -6.83 -2.54 8.63
N GLY A 129 -5.55 -2.58 9.01
CA GLY A 129 -5.06 -1.84 10.19
C GLY A 129 -5.33 -2.51 11.53
N GLN A 130 -5.70 -3.80 11.55
CA GLN A 130 -5.81 -4.52 12.82
C GLN A 130 -4.48 -4.50 13.58
N PRO A 131 -4.50 -4.30 14.91
CA PRO A 131 -3.27 -4.08 15.69
C PRO A 131 -2.41 -5.34 15.82
N VAL A 132 -3.01 -6.53 15.73
CA VAL A 132 -2.32 -7.82 15.86
C VAL A 132 -2.73 -8.73 14.71
N SER A 133 -1.76 -9.26 13.98
CA SER A 133 -2.00 -10.26 12.93
C SER A 133 -2.62 -11.52 13.51
N GLN A 134 -3.48 -12.20 12.75
CA GLN A 134 -3.96 -13.52 13.14
C GLN A 134 -2.83 -14.53 12.99
N THR A 135 -2.53 -15.24 14.07
CA THR A 135 -1.47 -16.26 14.11
C THR A 135 -2.09 -17.64 14.21
N ILE A 136 -1.56 -18.61 13.47
CA ILE A 136 -1.89 -20.03 13.56
C ILE A 136 -0.62 -20.87 13.55
N ASN A 137 -0.62 -21.97 14.30
CA ASN A 137 0.48 -22.93 14.35
C ASN A 137 0.06 -24.25 13.70
N ILE A 138 0.79 -24.66 12.64
CA ILE A 138 0.54 -25.91 11.96
C ILE A 138 1.89 -26.63 11.75
N ASN A 139 2.01 -27.86 12.26
CA ASN A 139 3.23 -28.66 12.17
C ASN A 139 4.48 -27.91 12.70
N ASP A 140 4.36 -27.28 13.88
CA ASP A 140 5.41 -26.48 14.53
C ASP A 140 5.87 -25.27 13.73
N THR A 141 5.14 -24.89 12.67
CA THR A 141 5.36 -23.69 11.88
C THR A 141 4.32 -22.64 12.20
N GLU A 142 4.77 -21.43 12.50
CA GLU A 142 3.92 -20.28 12.78
C GLU A 142 3.62 -19.51 11.48
N TYR A 143 2.32 -19.32 11.22
CA TYR A 143 1.83 -18.55 10.08
C TYR A 143 1.09 -17.30 10.56
N PHE A 144 1.44 -16.15 10.00
CA PHE A 144 0.74 -14.89 10.22
C PHE A 144 -0.18 -14.60 9.05
N LEU A 145 -1.45 -14.30 9.33
CA LEU A 145 -2.47 -14.00 8.34
C LEU A 145 -2.99 -12.59 8.57
N PHE A 146 -2.98 -11.77 7.54
CA PHE A 146 -3.51 -10.42 7.64
C PHE A 146 -3.93 -9.84 6.30
N LEU A 147 -4.94 -8.97 6.36
CA LEU A 147 -5.37 -8.13 5.25
C LEU A 147 -4.53 -6.85 5.25
N ARG A 148 -3.93 -6.51 4.10
CA ARG A 148 -3.16 -5.28 3.95
C ARG A 148 -3.43 -4.61 2.62
N ARG A 149 -2.92 -3.41 2.43
CA ARG A 149 -2.88 -2.74 1.12
C ARG A 149 -1.92 -3.49 0.20
N HIS A 150 -2.28 -3.58 -1.08
CA HIS A 150 -1.44 -4.24 -2.07
C HIS A 150 -0.07 -3.55 -2.17
N ARG A 151 1.00 -4.34 -2.15
CA ARG A 151 2.38 -3.86 -2.18
C ARG A 151 3.03 -4.05 -3.53
N THR A 152 3.45 -2.95 -4.13
CA THR A 152 4.31 -2.96 -5.32
C THR A 152 5.77 -2.82 -4.89
N TYR A 153 6.57 -3.86 -5.10
CA TYR A 153 7.97 -3.86 -4.75
C TYR A 153 8.80 -3.07 -5.77
N LEU A 154 9.73 -2.27 -5.24
CA LEU A 154 10.63 -1.42 -6.02
C LEU A 154 11.98 -2.10 -6.22
N PRO A 155 12.66 -1.88 -7.37
CA PRO A 155 14.01 -2.40 -7.60
C PRO A 155 15.12 -1.61 -6.88
N PHE A 156 14.75 -0.80 -5.91
CA PHE A 156 15.63 0.00 -5.04
C PHE A 156 15.00 0.14 -3.66
N LYS A 157 15.79 0.63 -2.71
CA LYS A 157 15.35 0.81 -1.31
C LYS A 157 15.49 2.27 -0.91
N ILE A 158 14.64 2.70 0.00
CA ILE A 158 14.71 4.02 0.63
C ILE A 158 14.85 3.80 2.15
N ASN A 159 15.89 4.37 2.74
CA ASN A 159 16.08 4.40 4.18
C ASN A 159 15.83 5.83 4.68
N LEU A 160 14.95 6.00 5.66
CA LEU A 160 14.71 7.28 6.30
C LEU A 160 15.71 7.50 7.41
N VAL A 161 16.53 8.55 7.28
CA VAL A 161 17.55 8.91 8.26
C VAL A 161 16.97 9.82 9.34
N ASP A 162 16.24 10.86 8.90
CA ASP A 162 15.75 11.91 9.78
C ASP A 162 14.53 12.60 9.13
N PHE A 163 13.52 12.87 9.93
CA PHE A 163 12.34 13.64 9.54
C PHE A 163 12.32 14.96 10.27
N LYS A 164 12.10 16.05 9.55
CA LYS A 164 12.07 17.40 10.13
C LYS A 164 10.76 18.11 9.84
N LYS A 165 10.16 18.60 10.90
CA LYS A 165 9.00 19.47 10.87
C LYS A 165 9.38 20.85 11.38
N VAL A 166 9.10 21.88 10.59
CA VAL A 166 9.26 23.28 10.98
C VAL A 166 7.88 23.88 11.17
N LEU A 167 7.64 24.49 12.32
CA LEU A 167 6.37 25.14 12.65
C LEU A 167 6.38 26.62 12.26
N HIS A 168 5.21 27.19 12.02
CA HIS A 168 5.04 28.65 11.98
C HIS A 168 5.26 29.23 13.38
N PRO A 169 5.96 30.37 13.51
CA PRO A 169 6.22 31.00 14.80
C PRO A 169 4.92 31.22 15.60
N GLY A 170 4.90 30.72 16.85
CA GLY A 170 3.77 30.88 17.75
C GLY A 170 2.54 30.02 17.48
N THR A 171 2.67 29.00 16.61
CA THR A 171 1.56 28.05 16.28
C THR A 171 2.04 26.60 16.26
N ASN A 172 1.09 25.65 16.29
CA ASN A 172 1.35 24.23 16.06
C ASN A 172 1.15 23.83 14.60
N ILE A 173 1.01 24.80 13.69
CA ILE A 173 0.81 24.53 12.25
C ILE A 173 2.16 24.33 11.58
N ALA A 174 2.33 23.21 10.87
CA ALA A 174 3.53 22.94 10.13
C ALA A 174 3.71 23.96 8.99
N LYS A 175 4.85 24.63 8.97
CA LYS A 175 5.30 25.50 7.88
C LYS A 175 5.91 24.68 6.75
N SER A 176 6.72 23.71 7.08
CA SER A 176 7.35 22.79 6.15
C SER A 176 7.73 21.51 6.86
N TYR A 177 7.82 20.44 6.09
CA TYR A 177 8.39 19.17 6.53
C TYR A 177 9.26 18.59 5.43
N SER A 178 10.27 17.83 5.83
CA SER A 178 11.24 17.23 4.95
C SER A 178 11.73 15.89 5.49
N SER A 179 12.08 14.99 4.59
CA SER A 179 12.66 13.69 4.88
C SER A 179 14.06 13.59 4.31
N ASP A 180 15.03 13.36 5.16
CA ASP A 180 16.40 13.08 4.80
C ASP A 180 16.57 11.57 4.63
N ILE A 181 16.88 11.12 3.44
CA ILE A 181 16.87 9.71 3.09
C ILE A 181 18.17 9.25 2.46
N PHE A 182 18.48 7.95 2.59
CA PHE A 182 19.39 7.26 1.67
C PHE A 182 18.58 6.53 0.61
N LEU A 183 18.83 6.86 -0.66
CA LEU A 183 18.39 6.07 -1.80
C LEU A 183 19.48 5.01 -2.07
N ILE A 184 19.08 3.73 -2.02
CA ILE A 184 19.97 2.58 -2.18
C ILE A 184 19.52 1.80 -3.42
N ASP A 185 20.30 1.85 -4.48
CA ASP A 185 20.03 1.16 -5.74
C ASP A 185 21.28 0.43 -6.23
N THR A 186 21.25 -0.89 -6.21
CA THR A 186 22.36 -1.80 -6.58
C THR A 186 23.73 -1.30 -6.11
N ASP A 187 24.42 -0.52 -6.93
CA ASP A 187 25.79 -0.05 -6.70
C ASP A 187 25.86 1.41 -6.24
N ILE A 188 24.70 2.09 -6.12
CA ILE A 188 24.64 3.51 -5.82
C ILE A 188 23.86 3.73 -4.51
N THR A 189 24.54 4.32 -3.54
CA THR A 189 23.88 4.86 -2.35
C THR A 189 24.11 6.37 -2.33
N ARG A 190 23.02 7.13 -2.30
CA ARG A 190 23.09 8.60 -2.24
C ARG A 190 22.11 9.16 -1.22
N ARG A 191 22.56 10.18 -0.51
CA ARG A 191 21.72 10.94 0.41
C ARG A 191 20.89 11.96 -0.36
N VAL A 192 19.61 12.05 -0.08
CA VAL A 192 18.66 12.96 -0.76
C VAL A 192 17.74 13.55 0.29
N LEU A 193 17.48 14.85 0.19
CA LEU A 193 16.46 15.53 0.99
C LEU A 193 15.19 15.67 0.15
N ILE A 194 14.08 15.12 0.63
CA ILE A 194 12.74 15.26 0.03
C ILE A 194 12.00 16.33 0.80
N GLN A 195 11.53 17.38 0.12
CA GLN A 195 10.75 18.46 0.72
C GLN A 195 9.44 18.66 -0.04
N MET A 196 8.54 19.49 0.50
CA MET A 196 7.19 19.73 -0.06
C MET A 196 7.21 20.06 -1.58
N ASN A 197 8.21 20.81 -2.07
CA ASN A 197 8.32 21.22 -3.48
C ASN A 197 9.52 20.59 -4.22
N GLU A 198 10.28 19.75 -3.56
CA GLU A 198 11.47 19.09 -4.12
C GLU A 198 11.33 17.57 -3.99
N PRO A 199 10.57 16.92 -4.90
CA PRO A 199 10.37 15.48 -4.87
C PRO A 199 11.60 14.71 -5.35
N LEU A 200 11.80 13.52 -4.82
CA LEU A 200 12.75 12.55 -5.37
C LEU A 200 12.19 11.95 -6.66
N ARG A 201 13.01 11.95 -7.71
CA ARG A 201 12.70 11.23 -8.97
C ARG A 201 13.75 10.17 -9.23
N HIS A 202 13.28 8.92 -9.33
CA HIS A 202 14.16 7.77 -9.57
C HIS A 202 13.42 6.63 -10.29
N ARG A 203 14.03 6.05 -11.33
CA ARG A 203 13.50 4.93 -12.14
C ARG A 203 12.03 5.07 -12.55
N GLY A 204 11.61 6.28 -12.95
CA GLY A 204 10.24 6.56 -13.38
C GLY A 204 9.23 6.80 -12.25
N TYR A 205 9.64 6.62 -11.01
CA TYR A 205 8.88 7.01 -9.84
C TYR A 205 9.20 8.45 -9.43
N THR A 206 8.19 9.11 -8.86
CA THR A 206 8.34 10.41 -8.19
C THR A 206 7.77 10.28 -6.80
N PHE A 207 8.57 10.61 -5.78
CA PHE A 207 8.20 10.56 -4.38
C PHE A 207 8.04 11.99 -3.86
N TYR A 208 6.83 12.31 -3.43
CA TYR A 208 6.48 13.59 -2.83
C TYR A 208 6.35 13.44 -1.32
N GLN A 209 6.76 14.43 -0.58
CA GLN A 209 6.47 14.49 0.85
C GLN A 209 4.96 14.75 1.03
N ALA A 210 4.20 13.75 1.45
CA ALA A 210 2.75 13.82 1.55
C ALA A 210 2.27 14.16 2.97
N SER A 211 2.67 13.36 3.94
CA SER A 211 2.28 13.53 5.35
C SER A 211 3.32 12.92 6.28
N PHE A 212 3.01 12.90 7.56
CA PHE A 212 3.84 12.28 8.59
C PHE A 212 2.97 11.82 9.76
N VAL A 213 3.52 10.90 10.57
CA VAL A 213 2.93 10.48 11.84
C VAL A 213 3.99 10.69 12.92
N GLU A 214 3.63 11.49 13.93
CA GLU A 214 4.49 11.70 15.10
C GLU A 214 4.24 10.59 16.12
N ASN A 215 5.29 9.89 16.50
CA ASN A 215 5.26 8.87 17.55
C ASN A 215 6.25 9.25 18.64
N GLU A 216 6.05 8.71 19.86
CA GLU A 216 6.89 9.04 21.02
C GLU A 216 8.38 8.69 20.83
N ASN A 217 8.69 7.66 20.04
CA ASN A 217 10.05 7.13 19.91
C ASN A 217 10.74 7.46 18.58
N SER A 218 9.97 7.65 17.50
CA SER A 218 10.52 7.91 16.16
C SER A 218 9.42 8.40 15.23
N ASP A 219 9.72 9.39 14.43
CA ASP A 219 8.76 9.91 13.47
C ASP A 219 8.64 9.00 12.24
N THR A 220 7.47 9.03 11.63
CA THR A 220 7.17 8.26 10.42
C THR A 220 6.85 9.22 9.29
N SER A 221 7.62 9.15 8.22
CA SER A 221 7.36 9.90 6.99
C SER A 221 6.44 9.11 6.06
N VAL A 222 5.49 9.79 5.44
CA VAL A 222 4.63 9.23 4.39
C VAL A 222 4.98 9.93 3.08
N LEU A 223 5.53 9.19 2.16
CA LEU A 223 5.87 9.65 0.82
C LEU A 223 4.81 9.16 -0.18
N ALA A 224 4.16 10.10 -0.88
CA ALA A 224 3.31 9.73 -2.00
C ALA A 224 4.18 9.35 -3.21
N ALA A 225 4.06 8.13 -3.65
CA ALA A 225 4.81 7.59 -4.78
C ALA A 225 3.92 7.55 -6.02
N VAL A 226 4.37 8.20 -7.09
CA VAL A 226 3.64 8.26 -8.37
C VAL A 226 4.53 7.70 -9.48
N LYS A 227 4.02 6.71 -10.20
CA LYS A 227 4.64 6.21 -11.44
C LYS A 227 3.78 6.62 -12.63
N ASN A 228 4.22 7.62 -13.38
CA ASN A 228 3.48 8.15 -14.51
C ASN A 228 4.11 7.71 -15.84
N HIS A 229 3.48 6.73 -16.49
CA HIS A 229 3.89 6.24 -17.82
C HIS A 229 3.57 7.25 -18.95
N GLY A 230 2.58 8.12 -18.73
CA GLY A 230 2.15 9.15 -19.69
C GLY A 230 2.89 10.48 -19.60
N ARG A 231 3.96 10.57 -18.84
CA ARG A 231 4.70 11.83 -18.56
C ARG A 231 5.13 12.59 -19.83
N LEU A 232 5.40 11.88 -20.91
CA LEU A 232 5.84 12.49 -22.17
C LEU A 232 4.69 12.99 -23.06
N PHE A 233 3.45 12.55 -22.85
CA PHE A 233 2.32 12.93 -23.71
C PHE A 233 2.07 14.43 -23.81
N PRO A 234 2.11 15.24 -22.73
CA PRO A 234 1.96 16.68 -22.84
C PRO A 234 3.04 17.33 -23.71
N TYR A 235 4.27 16.87 -23.65
CA TYR A 235 5.36 17.39 -24.46
C TYR A 235 5.19 17.04 -25.94
N ILE A 236 4.81 15.80 -26.24
CA ILE A 236 4.52 15.34 -27.60
C ILE A 236 3.36 16.15 -28.21
N SER A 237 2.27 16.32 -27.48
CA SER A 237 1.11 17.09 -27.96
C SER A 237 1.46 18.56 -28.21
N THR A 238 2.27 19.16 -27.34
CA THR A 238 2.75 20.54 -27.52
C THR A 238 3.61 20.68 -28.81
N ILE A 239 4.51 19.73 -29.04
CA ILE A 239 5.34 19.73 -30.27
C ILE A 239 4.46 19.62 -31.51
N ILE A 240 3.50 18.68 -31.53
CA ILE A 240 2.56 18.52 -32.67
C ILE A 240 1.76 19.81 -32.91
N MET A 241 1.27 20.43 -31.84
CA MET A 241 0.51 21.67 -31.91
C MET A 241 1.38 22.82 -32.49
N CYS A 242 2.63 22.96 -32.05
CA CYS A 242 3.56 23.96 -32.55
C CYS A 242 3.88 23.73 -34.03
N LEU A 243 4.13 22.49 -34.45
CA LEU A 243 4.37 22.15 -35.86
C LEU A 243 3.15 22.46 -36.74
N GLY A 244 1.94 22.12 -36.26
CA GLY A 244 0.70 22.45 -36.95
C GLY A 244 0.51 23.97 -37.16
N LEU A 245 0.81 24.76 -36.11
CA LEU A 245 0.74 26.22 -36.18
C LEU A 245 1.78 26.80 -37.17
N LEU A 246 3.02 26.33 -37.12
CA LEU A 246 4.06 26.72 -38.04
C LEU A 246 3.67 26.40 -39.48
N PHE A 247 3.17 25.21 -39.75
CA PHE A 247 2.68 24.82 -41.08
C PHE A 247 1.54 25.73 -41.55
N HIS A 248 0.58 26.04 -40.68
CA HIS A 248 -0.53 26.93 -40.96
C HIS A 248 -0.03 28.34 -41.35
N ILE A 249 0.89 28.90 -40.57
CA ILE A 249 1.51 30.19 -40.85
C ILE A 249 2.23 30.17 -42.23
N PHE A 250 3.00 29.10 -42.50
CA PHE A 250 3.70 28.95 -43.77
C PHE A 250 2.74 28.94 -44.97
N VAL A 251 1.62 28.20 -44.86
CA VAL A 251 0.59 28.17 -45.90
C VAL A 251 -0.05 29.54 -46.14
N ILE A 252 -0.34 30.30 -45.08
CA ILE A 252 -0.91 31.65 -45.17
C ILE A 252 0.09 32.60 -45.84
N LEU A 253 1.34 32.59 -45.40
CA LEU A 253 2.39 33.46 -45.97
C LEU A 253 2.63 33.13 -47.44
N SER A 254 2.72 31.82 -47.80
CA SER A 254 2.93 31.43 -49.21
C SER A 254 1.80 31.86 -50.14
N LYS A 255 0.55 31.91 -49.67
CA LYS A 255 -0.60 32.43 -50.40
C LYS A 255 -0.48 33.96 -50.60
N ARG A 256 -0.03 34.68 -49.58
CA ARG A 256 0.09 36.14 -49.61
C ARG A 256 1.22 36.65 -50.55
N PHE A 257 2.26 35.86 -50.74
CA PHE A 257 3.34 36.18 -51.69
C PHE A 257 3.05 35.77 -53.13
N LYS A 258 1.96 35.06 -53.41
CA LYS A 258 1.52 34.68 -54.75
C LYS A 258 0.48 35.64 -55.36
N THR A 259 -0.01 36.60 -54.56
CA THR A 259 -0.90 37.68 -54.98
C THR A 259 -0.13 38.97 -55.09
#